data_b1a31d3a85d567d72f5a1ac207ec8f23
#
_entry.id   b1a31d3a85d567d72f5a1ac207ec8f23
#
_cell.length_a   1.000
_cell.length_b   1.000
_cell.length_c   1.000
_cell.angle_alpha   90.00
_cell.angle_beta   90.00
_cell.angle_gamma   90.00
#
_symmetry.space_group_name_H-M   'P 1'
#
loop_
_entity.id
_entity.type
_entity.pdbx_description
1 polymer ?
#
loop_
_entity_poly.entity_id
_entity_poly.type
_entity_poly.pdbx_seq_one_letter_code
_entity_poly.pdbx_strand_id
1 'polypeptide(L)'
;MLFGPRTRTPAEGRFSLRYVVATALTHGSVRLAAFEPARLNDPATRALMAKVAPSVDAELDATFPRQRAARVAITARGNREELLQPTRKGDPDLPLSDNELNDKFLELASPVLGKEQAQSLLKRLWKLECD
;
A
#
# COMPACT_ATOMS: atom_id res chain seq x y z
N MET A 1 14.97 5.78 -9.64
CA MET A 1 15.10 6.24 -8.23
C MET A 1 14.21 5.51 -7.21
N LEU A 2 13.49 4.46 -7.62
CA LEU A 2 12.57 3.68 -6.75
C LEU A 2 13.28 2.80 -5.70
N PHE A 3 14.58 2.66 -5.76
CA PHE A 3 15.35 1.70 -4.94
C PHE A 3 16.31 2.35 -3.94
N GLY A 4 16.26 3.67 -3.77
CA GLY A 4 17.14 4.39 -2.86
C GLY A 4 16.93 4.03 -1.38
N PRO A 5 18.00 4.01 -0.57
CA PRO A 5 17.92 3.62 0.85
C PRO A 5 17.37 4.72 1.77
N ARG A 6 17.10 5.92 1.25
CA ARG A 6 16.73 7.08 2.06
C ARG A 6 15.26 7.43 1.89
N THR A 7 14.52 7.37 2.98
CA THR A 7 13.12 7.77 3.07
C THR A 7 13.02 8.78 4.21
N ARG A 8 13.04 10.07 3.90
CA ARG A 8 13.03 11.16 4.89
C ARG A 8 11.73 11.94 4.88
N THR A 9 11.06 11.95 3.72
CA THR A 9 9.82 12.70 3.52
C THR A 9 8.66 11.75 3.17
N PRO A 10 7.42 12.16 3.40
CA PRO A 10 6.23 11.41 2.96
C PRO A 10 6.24 11.06 1.47
N ALA A 11 6.71 11.98 0.64
CA ALA A 11 6.82 11.76 -0.80
C ALA A 11 7.84 10.67 -1.14
N GLU A 12 9.03 10.70 -0.55
CA GLU A 12 10.03 9.65 -0.71
C GLU A 12 9.52 8.29 -0.23
N GLY A 13 8.75 8.26 0.88
CA GLY A 13 8.13 7.05 1.41
C GLY A 13 7.19 6.39 0.41
N ARG A 14 6.34 7.18 -0.24
CA ARG A 14 5.37 6.69 -1.24
C ARG A 14 6.02 6.05 -2.45
N PHE A 15 7.22 6.51 -2.82
CA PHE A 15 7.97 6.00 -3.97
C PHE A 15 9.11 5.05 -3.59
N SER A 16 9.23 4.66 -2.33
CA SER A 16 10.24 3.71 -1.86
C SER A 16 9.65 2.31 -1.71
N LEU A 17 9.95 1.42 -2.66
CA LEU A 17 9.53 0.02 -2.59
C LEU A 17 9.99 -0.65 -1.28
N ARG A 18 11.21 -0.37 -0.85
CA ARG A 18 11.76 -0.91 0.42
C ARG A 18 10.95 -0.46 1.62
N TYR A 19 10.55 0.82 1.64
CA TYR A 19 9.74 1.37 2.73
C TYR A 19 8.34 0.78 2.75
N VAL A 20 7.69 0.72 1.58
CA VAL A 20 6.32 0.18 1.46
C VAL A 20 6.27 -1.28 1.91
N VAL A 21 7.20 -2.11 1.44
CA VAL A 21 7.26 -3.54 1.85
C VAL A 21 7.56 -3.67 3.34
N ALA A 22 8.55 -2.95 3.85
CA ALA A 22 8.88 -3.00 5.28
C ALA A 22 7.72 -2.55 6.16
N THR A 23 7.03 -1.47 5.78
CA THR A 23 5.86 -0.96 6.50
C THR A 23 4.70 -1.95 6.49
N ALA A 24 4.41 -2.58 5.34
CA ALA A 24 3.38 -3.60 5.24
C ALA A 24 3.67 -4.79 6.17
N LEU A 25 4.92 -5.25 6.21
CA LEU A 25 5.33 -6.36 7.08
C LEU A 25 5.30 -5.99 8.57
N THR A 26 5.64 -4.75 8.92
CA THR A 26 5.68 -4.31 10.33
C THR A 26 4.30 -3.95 10.86
N HIS A 27 3.44 -3.34 10.04
CA HIS A 27 2.18 -2.74 10.48
C HIS A 27 0.93 -3.33 9.81
N GLY A 28 1.08 -4.29 8.91
CA GLY A 28 -0.03 -4.96 8.22
C GLY A 28 -0.69 -4.14 7.11
N SER A 29 -0.40 -2.84 7.01
CA SER A 29 -0.99 -1.96 5.98
C SER A 29 -0.11 -0.78 5.65
N VAL A 30 -0.32 -0.21 4.44
CA VAL A 30 0.35 1.03 3.98
C VAL A 30 -0.74 2.04 3.62
N ARG A 31 -1.21 2.77 4.63
CA ARG A 31 -2.24 3.79 4.50
C ARG A 31 -1.69 5.16 4.92
N LEU A 32 -2.54 6.17 5.13
CA LEU A 32 -2.10 7.54 5.45
C LEU A 32 -1.10 7.60 6.61
N ALA A 33 -1.39 6.92 7.70
CA ALA A 33 -0.53 6.90 8.89
C ALA A 33 0.88 6.37 8.62
N ALA A 34 1.07 5.57 7.56
CA ALA A 34 2.38 5.07 7.16
C ALA A 34 3.35 6.19 6.77
N PHE A 35 2.84 7.34 6.35
CA PHE A 35 3.63 8.47 5.85
C PHE A 35 3.78 9.61 6.86
N GLU A 36 3.34 9.40 8.09
CA GLU A 36 3.59 10.32 9.19
C GLU A 36 5.06 10.26 9.65
N PRO A 37 5.62 11.38 10.16
CA PRO A 37 7.02 11.43 10.58
C PRO A 37 7.43 10.33 11.58
N ALA A 38 6.53 9.98 12.51
CA ALA A 38 6.78 8.93 13.48
C ALA A 38 6.96 7.56 12.83
N ARG A 39 6.16 7.23 11.80
CA ARG A 39 6.25 5.97 11.05
C ARG A 39 7.44 5.95 10.11
N LEU A 40 7.72 7.06 9.43
CA LEU A 40 8.88 7.19 8.53
C LEU A 40 10.20 7.00 9.28
N ASN A 41 10.24 7.34 10.56
CA ASN A 41 11.43 7.25 11.41
C ASN A 41 11.41 6.04 12.35
N ASP A 42 10.41 5.15 12.24
CA ASP A 42 10.34 3.95 13.08
C ASP A 42 11.56 3.04 12.89
N PRO A 43 12.32 2.76 13.98
CA PRO A 43 13.56 1.98 13.89
C PRO A 43 13.34 0.54 13.39
N ALA A 44 12.23 -0.09 13.74
CA ALA A 44 11.92 -1.46 13.32
C ALA A 44 11.66 -1.53 11.80
N THR A 45 10.86 -0.60 11.29
CA THR A 45 10.61 -0.46 9.85
C THR A 45 11.92 -0.16 9.10
N ARG A 46 12.76 0.73 9.61
CA ARG A 46 14.06 1.05 8.99
C ARG A 46 15.03 -0.13 8.97
N ALA A 47 15.08 -0.90 10.05
CA ALA A 47 15.91 -2.11 10.11
C ALA A 47 15.43 -3.16 9.09
N LEU A 48 14.11 -3.27 8.90
CA LEU A 48 13.53 -4.19 7.92
C LEU A 48 13.75 -3.70 6.47
N MET A 49 13.69 -2.39 6.21
CA MET A 49 14.01 -1.81 4.90
C MET A 49 15.40 -2.23 4.39
N ALA A 50 16.37 -2.33 5.29
CA ALA A 50 17.74 -2.74 4.93
C ALA A 50 17.82 -4.20 4.43
N LYS A 51 16.83 -5.04 4.82
CA LYS A 51 16.73 -6.44 4.41
C LYS A 51 15.93 -6.65 3.12
N VAL A 52 15.20 -5.63 2.66
CA VAL A 52 14.43 -5.71 1.40
C VAL A 52 15.39 -5.56 0.23
N ALA A 53 15.44 -6.57 -0.63
CA ALA A 53 16.28 -6.61 -1.83
C ALA A 53 15.39 -6.66 -3.10
N PRO A 54 15.07 -5.50 -3.69
CA PRO A 54 14.32 -5.46 -4.95
C PRO A 54 15.18 -5.99 -6.11
N SER A 55 14.55 -6.78 -7.00
CA SER A 55 15.14 -7.26 -8.25
C SER A 55 14.10 -7.19 -9.36
N VAL A 56 14.58 -7.19 -10.60
CA VAL A 56 13.72 -7.33 -11.78
C VAL A 56 13.46 -8.82 -12.00
N ASP A 57 12.19 -9.18 -12.17
CA ASP A 57 11.78 -10.53 -12.59
C ASP A 57 11.45 -10.48 -14.08
N ALA A 58 12.26 -11.16 -14.90
CA ALA A 58 12.14 -11.10 -16.36
C ALA A 58 10.82 -11.67 -16.88
N GLU A 59 10.23 -12.67 -16.19
CA GLU A 59 8.93 -13.22 -16.56
C GLU A 59 7.82 -12.19 -16.35
N LEU A 60 7.86 -11.46 -15.24
CA LEU A 60 6.88 -10.42 -14.92
C LEU A 60 7.07 -9.18 -15.80
N ASP A 61 8.32 -8.81 -16.07
CA ASP A 61 8.65 -7.67 -16.93
C ASP A 61 8.13 -7.87 -18.36
N ALA A 62 8.21 -9.09 -18.89
CA ALA A 62 7.69 -9.44 -20.21
C ALA A 62 6.16 -9.25 -20.36
N THR A 63 5.41 -9.23 -19.24
CA THR A 63 3.96 -9.02 -19.25
C THR A 63 3.56 -7.55 -19.17
N PHE A 64 4.48 -6.66 -18.80
CA PHE A 64 4.23 -5.23 -18.72
C PHE A 64 4.02 -4.61 -20.12
N PRO A 65 3.09 -3.67 -20.32
CA PRO A 65 2.23 -3.01 -19.32
C PRO A 65 0.87 -3.69 -19.10
N ARG A 66 0.58 -4.81 -19.77
CA ARG A 66 -0.72 -5.52 -19.65
C ARG A 66 -0.99 -6.01 -18.23
N GLN A 67 0.03 -6.55 -17.58
CA GLN A 67 -0.02 -6.92 -16.18
C GLN A 67 1.02 -6.11 -15.40
N ARG A 68 0.68 -5.77 -14.16
CA ARG A 68 1.58 -5.09 -13.22
C ARG A 68 1.76 -5.97 -12.00
N ALA A 69 2.30 -7.14 -12.27
CA ALA A 69 2.52 -8.18 -11.27
C ALA A 69 3.72 -7.87 -10.36
N ALA A 70 3.70 -8.48 -9.19
CA ALA A 70 4.82 -8.45 -8.26
C ALA A 70 4.97 -9.82 -7.59
N ARG A 71 6.20 -10.28 -7.42
CA ARG A 71 6.55 -11.47 -6.69
C ARG A 71 7.27 -11.06 -5.41
N VAL A 72 6.81 -11.55 -4.26
CA VAL A 72 7.42 -11.27 -2.97
C VAL A 72 7.84 -12.59 -2.33
N ALA A 73 9.11 -12.71 -2.01
CA ALA A 73 9.64 -13.84 -1.25
C ALA A 73 10.12 -13.37 0.13
N ILE A 74 9.72 -14.08 1.16
CA ILE A 74 10.08 -13.79 2.55
C ILE A 74 10.78 -15.01 3.12
N THR A 75 11.97 -14.80 3.69
CA THR A 75 12.68 -15.83 4.45
C THR A 75 12.72 -15.44 5.91
N ALA A 76 12.08 -16.23 6.77
CA ALA A 76 12.05 -16.02 8.21
C ALA A 76 12.15 -17.34 8.95
N ARG A 77 12.96 -17.40 10.00
CA ARG A 77 13.11 -18.59 10.87
C ARG A 77 13.44 -19.90 10.10
N GLY A 78 14.23 -19.77 9.03
CA GLY A 78 14.62 -20.90 8.19
C GLY A 78 13.57 -21.32 7.13
N ASN A 79 12.37 -20.76 7.16
CA ASN A 79 11.33 -21.00 6.16
C ASN A 79 11.32 -19.89 5.11
N ARG A 80 11.08 -20.28 3.85
CA ARG A 80 10.87 -19.36 2.73
C ARG A 80 9.44 -19.51 2.22
N GLU A 81 8.75 -18.39 2.15
CA GLU A 81 7.43 -18.28 1.53
C GLU A 81 7.51 -17.32 0.34
N GLU A 82 6.74 -17.59 -0.69
CA GLU A 82 6.68 -16.79 -1.90
C GLU A 82 5.23 -16.58 -2.31
N LEU A 83 4.90 -15.34 -2.65
CA LEU A 83 3.59 -14.95 -3.16
C LEU A 83 3.76 -14.21 -4.47
N LEU A 84 3.05 -14.67 -5.49
CA LEU A 84 2.85 -13.94 -6.74
C LEU A 84 1.52 -13.19 -6.70
N GLN A 85 1.58 -11.87 -6.84
CA GLN A 85 0.40 -11.03 -7.04
C GLN A 85 0.35 -10.62 -8.51
N PRO A 86 -0.55 -11.20 -9.33
CA PRO A 86 -0.57 -10.97 -10.77
C PRO A 86 -1.13 -9.60 -11.17
N THR A 87 -1.95 -8.99 -10.33
CA THR A 87 -2.58 -7.69 -10.58
C THR A 87 -2.67 -6.87 -9.30
N ARG A 88 -2.82 -5.56 -9.44
CA ARG A 88 -2.93 -4.65 -8.29
C ARG A 88 -4.34 -4.65 -7.73
N LYS A 89 -4.46 -4.56 -6.42
CA LYS A 89 -5.76 -4.32 -5.78
C LYS A 89 -6.34 -2.96 -6.25
N GLY A 90 -7.58 -3.00 -6.74
CA GLY A 90 -8.25 -1.85 -7.34
C GLY A 90 -8.21 -1.81 -8.87
N ASP A 91 -7.45 -2.69 -9.53
CA ASP A 91 -7.56 -2.89 -10.97
C ASP A 91 -8.85 -3.67 -11.30
N PRO A 92 -9.37 -3.63 -12.56
CA PRO A 92 -10.60 -4.32 -12.94
C PRO A 92 -10.63 -5.82 -12.60
N ASP A 93 -9.47 -6.49 -12.70
CA ASP A 93 -9.31 -7.91 -12.40
C ASP A 93 -9.25 -8.22 -10.90
N LEU A 94 -9.09 -7.21 -10.06
CA LEU A 94 -9.07 -7.33 -8.60
C LEU A 94 -9.66 -6.06 -7.96
N PRO A 95 -10.97 -5.82 -8.11
CA PRO A 95 -11.60 -4.61 -7.62
C PRO A 95 -11.57 -4.51 -6.09
N LEU A 96 -11.72 -3.30 -5.58
CA LEU A 96 -12.00 -3.06 -4.17
C LEU A 96 -13.47 -3.45 -3.90
N SER A 97 -13.72 -4.04 -2.74
CA SER A 97 -15.08 -4.19 -2.23
C SER A 97 -15.63 -2.84 -1.75
N ASP A 98 -16.97 -2.73 -1.65
CA ASP A 98 -17.63 -1.55 -1.11
C ASP A 98 -17.15 -1.17 0.28
N ASN A 99 -16.89 -2.18 1.14
CA ASN A 99 -16.33 -1.94 2.47
C ASN A 99 -14.93 -1.33 2.42
N GLU A 100 -14.05 -1.82 1.53
CA GLU A 100 -12.70 -1.27 1.36
C GLU A 100 -12.74 0.17 0.82
N LEU A 101 -13.69 0.47 -0.09
CA LEU A 101 -13.93 1.83 -0.58
C LEU A 101 -14.45 2.74 0.52
N ASN A 102 -15.42 2.28 1.31
CA ASN A 102 -15.98 3.00 2.44
C ASN A 102 -14.91 3.31 3.48
N ASP A 103 -14.11 2.33 3.86
CA ASP A 103 -13.01 2.50 4.81
C ASP A 103 -12.00 3.54 4.34
N LYS A 104 -11.61 3.47 3.07
CA LYS A 104 -10.69 4.44 2.47
C LYS A 104 -11.29 5.85 2.46
N PHE A 105 -12.57 5.99 2.09
CA PHE A 105 -13.25 7.28 2.09
C PHE A 105 -13.32 7.88 3.50
N LEU A 106 -13.74 7.08 4.49
CA LEU A 106 -13.87 7.54 5.87
C LEU A 106 -12.53 7.90 6.51
N GLU A 107 -11.46 7.15 6.20
CA GLU A 107 -10.10 7.50 6.63
C GLU A 107 -9.66 8.87 6.14
N LEU A 108 -9.99 9.20 4.88
CA LEU A 108 -9.60 10.46 4.25
C LEU A 108 -10.51 11.64 4.64
N ALA A 109 -11.81 11.41 4.71
CA ALA A 109 -12.80 12.46 4.89
C ALA A 109 -13.05 12.82 6.38
N SER A 110 -12.99 11.84 7.30
CA SER A 110 -13.33 12.06 8.69
C SER A 110 -12.44 13.07 9.42
N PRO A 111 -11.13 13.14 9.18
CA PRO A 111 -10.27 14.16 9.78
C PRO A 111 -10.61 15.58 9.37
N VAL A 112 -11.23 15.76 8.20
CA VAL A 112 -11.57 17.08 7.63
C VAL A 112 -13.00 17.48 7.96
N LEU A 113 -13.95 16.55 7.78
CA LEU A 113 -15.39 16.84 7.89
C LEU A 113 -15.96 16.50 9.27
N GLY A 114 -15.24 15.73 10.08
CA GLY A 114 -15.83 15.05 11.23
C GLY A 114 -16.55 13.76 10.82
N LYS A 115 -16.65 12.82 11.76
CA LYS A 115 -17.10 11.45 11.51
C LYS A 115 -18.55 11.38 10.99
N GLU A 116 -19.44 12.15 11.59
CA GLU A 116 -20.88 12.15 11.24
C GLU A 116 -21.12 12.71 9.83
N GLN A 117 -20.46 13.82 9.50
CA GLN A 117 -20.60 14.46 8.19
C GLN A 117 -19.98 13.59 7.09
N ALA A 118 -18.82 12.96 7.35
CA ALA A 118 -18.21 12.03 6.43
C ALA A 118 -19.11 10.82 6.15
N GLN A 119 -19.75 10.24 7.18
CA GLN A 119 -20.70 9.15 7.01
C GLN A 119 -21.96 9.59 6.23
N SER A 120 -22.47 10.77 6.51
CA SER A 120 -23.62 11.33 5.77
C SER A 120 -23.29 11.52 4.30
N LEU A 121 -22.12 12.10 4.01
CA LEU A 121 -21.66 12.30 2.64
C LEU A 121 -21.47 10.96 1.91
N LEU A 122 -20.87 9.97 2.56
CA LEU A 122 -20.67 8.63 1.99
C LEU A 122 -22.02 8.00 1.54
N LYS A 123 -23.03 8.09 2.41
CA LYS A 123 -24.38 7.58 2.09
C LYS A 123 -25.01 8.27 0.88
N ARG A 124 -24.74 9.57 0.70
CA ARG A 124 -25.23 10.33 -0.46
C ARG A 124 -24.49 9.95 -1.73
N LEU A 125 -23.15 9.74 -1.65
CA LEU A 125 -22.35 9.33 -2.79
C LEU A 125 -22.81 7.98 -3.35
N TRP A 126 -23.16 7.03 -2.50
CA TRP A 126 -23.70 5.73 -2.94
C TRP A 126 -25.10 5.80 -3.58
N LYS A 127 -25.78 6.93 -3.51
CA LYS A 127 -27.09 7.14 -4.11
C LYS A 127 -27.07 8.00 -5.39
N LEU A 128 -25.90 8.45 -5.82
CA LEU A 128 -25.78 9.34 -6.99
C LEU A 128 -26.30 8.71 -8.30
N GLU A 129 -26.30 7.38 -8.40
CA GLU A 129 -26.82 6.67 -9.57
C GLU A 129 -28.34 6.38 -9.49
N CYS A 130 -28.97 6.72 -8.37
CA CYS A 130 -30.39 6.44 -8.11
C CYS A 130 -31.30 7.65 -8.33
N ASP A 131 -30.74 8.83 -8.62
CA ASP A 131 -31.44 10.07 -8.96
C ASP A 131 -31.35 10.33 -10.48
#